data_2753ef6e7823a0a7d4e61ea0cc346e80
#
_entry.id   2753ef6e7823a0a7d4e61ea0cc346e80
#
_cell.length_a   1.000
_cell.length_b   1.000
_cell.length_c   1.000
_cell.angle_alpha   90.00
_cell.angle_beta   90.00
_cell.angle_gamma   90.00
#
_symmetry.space_group_name_H-M   'P 1'
#
loop_
_entity.id
_entity.type
_entity.pdbx_description
1 polymer ?
#
loop_
_entity_poly.entity_id
_entity_poly.type
_entity_poly.pdbx_seq_one_letter_code
_entity_poly.pdbx_strand_id
1 'polypeptide(L)'
;MKKIDIKGVIVFDDYKEIYDWYGIENTSVSDVLNALPEDNSPIEIIINSPGGHVDAGSEIYSRLKEYEGESTSKIYALAASAASIIAMGTDKTLIAPTAQMMIHNVSGGVDGDYRIMQKEAAVLENYNKA
;
A
#
# COMPACT_ATOMS: atom_id res chain seq x y z
N MET A 1 5.71 18.12 7.95
CA MET A 1 5.69 16.77 7.37
C MET A 1 4.39 16.53 6.61
N LYS A 2 4.48 16.11 5.40
CA LYS A 2 3.31 15.84 4.57
C LYS A 2 2.66 14.54 4.95
N LYS A 3 1.36 14.55 5.21
CA LYS A 3 0.58 13.34 5.48
C LYS A 3 -0.23 12.97 4.25
N ILE A 4 -0.16 11.71 3.86
CA ILE A 4 -0.88 11.18 2.71
C ILE A 4 -1.71 10.01 3.19
N ASP A 5 -3.04 10.11 2.99
CA ASP A 5 -3.96 9.07 3.43
C ASP A 5 -4.18 8.01 2.35
N ILE A 6 -4.14 6.75 2.77
CA ILE A 6 -4.56 5.63 1.93
C ILE A 6 -5.71 4.97 2.66
N LYS A 7 -6.91 5.19 2.16
CA LYS A 7 -8.16 4.74 2.80
C LYS A 7 -9.05 4.02 1.82
N GLY A 8 -9.79 3.05 2.32
CA GLY A 8 -10.73 2.30 1.51
C GLY A 8 -10.06 1.42 0.48
N VAL A 9 -10.74 1.17 -0.63
CA VAL A 9 -10.25 0.29 -1.68
C VAL A 9 -9.16 0.96 -2.51
N ILE A 10 -8.08 0.24 -2.75
CA ILE A 10 -6.99 0.75 -3.60
C ILE A 10 -7.31 0.42 -5.04
N VAL A 11 -7.36 1.44 -5.90
CA VAL A 11 -7.82 1.30 -7.28
C VAL A 11 -6.88 1.97 -8.26
N PHE A 12 -6.95 1.56 -9.53
CA PHE A 12 -6.37 2.33 -10.61
C PHE A 12 -7.24 3.56 -10.90
N ASP A 13 -6.64 4.59 -11.48
CA ASP A 13 -7.32 5.84 -11.79
C ASP A 13 -8.58 5.63 -12.63
N ASP A 14 -8.54 4.67 -13.57
CA ASP A 14 -9.66 4.39 -14.47
C ASP A 14 -10.92 3.93 -13.74
N TYR A 15 -10.77 3.38 -12.54
CA TYR A 15 -11.91 2.87 -11.77
C TYR A 15 -12.40 3.82 -10.71
N LYS A 16 -11.65 4.90 -10.43
CA LYS A 16 -11.99 5.81 -9.35
C LYS A 16 -13.38 6.39 -9.49
N GLU A 17 -13.76 6.81 -10.68
CA GLU A 17 -15.04 7.42 -10.93
C GLU A 17 -16.21 6.48 -10.59
N ILE A 18 -16.07 5.20 -10.92
CA ILE A 18 -17.10 4.20 -10.62
C ILE A 18 -17.24 4.00 -9.12
N TYR A 19 -16.12 3.89 -8.41
CA TYR A 19 -16.15 3.74 -6.94
C TYR A 19 -16.76 4.96 -6.28
N ASP A 20 -16.41 6.16 -6.75
CA ASP A 20 -16.96 7.40 -6.23
C ASP A 20 -18.47 7.48 -6.49
N TRP A 21 -18.92 7.04 -7.67
CA TRP A 21 -20.32 7.00 -8.02
C TRP A 21 -21.14 6.15 -7.04
N TYR A 22 -20.60 5.00 -6.63
CA TYR A 22 -21.28 4.12 -5.68
C TYR A 22 -21.03 4.51 -4.23
N GLY A 23 -20.34 5.60 -3.97
CA GLY A 23 -20.06 6.04 -2.61
C GLY A 23 -19.09 5.14 -1.86
N ILE A 24 -18.25 4.41 -2.57
CA ILE A 24 -17.26 3.51 -1.95
C ILE A 24 -15.96 4.26 -1.74
N GLU A 25 -15.52 4.35 -0.49
CA GLU A 25 -14.25 4.99 -0.16
C GLU A 25 -13.11 4.29 -0.89
N ASN A 26 -12.25 5.07 -1.53
CA ASN A 26 -11.16 4.53 -2.35
C ASN A 26 -9.99 5.48 -2.41
N THR A 27 -8.83 4.94 -2.76
CA THR A 27 -7.61 5.71 -3.03
C THR A 27 -7.04 5.21 -4.35
N SER A 28 -6.86 6.11 -5.30
CA SER A 28 -6.27 5.76 -6.58
C SER A 28 -4.76 5.95 -6.56
N VAL A 29 -4.07 5.39 -7.55
CA VAL A 29 -2.63 5.58 -7.72
C VAL A 29 -2.29 7.06 -7.80
N SER A 30 -3.02 7.84 -8.60
CA SER A 30 -2.78 9.27 -8.73
C SER A 30 -3.02 10.04 -7.46
N ASP A 31 -3.98 9.62 -6.63
CA ASP A 31 -4.23 10.28 -5.35
C ASP A 31 -2.94 10.29 -4.51
N VAL A 32 -2.19 9.21 -4.54
CA VAL A 32 -0.95 9.10 -3.79
C VAL A 32 0.18 9.85 -4.48
N LEU A 33 0.37 9.58 -5.78
CA LEU A 33 1.51 10.14 -6.51
C LEU A 33 1.45 11.66 -6.60
N ASN A 34 0.26 12.22 -6.79
CA ASN A 34 0.11 13.67 -6.87
C ASN A 34 0.32 14.36 -5.51
N ALA A 35 0.22 13.61 -4.43
CA ALA A 35 0.44 14.13 -3.09
C ALA A 35 1.90 14.12 -2.67
N LEU A 36 2.77 13.42 -3.40
CA LEU A 36 4.20 13.36 -3.07
C LEU A 36 4.84 14.74 -3.29
N PRO A 37 5.55 15.27 -2.27
CA PRO A 37 6.24 16.55 -2.43
C PRO A 37 7.33 16.49 -3.50
N GLU A 38 7.46 17.55 -4.27
CA GLU A 38 8.52 17.66 -5.28
C GLU A 38 9.89 17.93 -4.67
N ASP A 39 9.91 18.49 -3.47
CA ASP A 39 11.13 18.88 -2.78
C ASP A 39 11.70 17.79 -1.88
N ASN A 40 11.16 16.57 -1.97
CA ASN A 40 11.59 15.42 -1.16
C ASN A 40 11.47 15.64 0.35
N SER A 41 10.50 16.45 0.78
CA SER A 41 10.20 16.63 2.20
C SER A 41 9.77 15.30 2.82
N PRO A 42 9.98 15.12 4.13
CA PRO A 42 9.52 13.90 4.81
C PRO A 42 8.01 13.70 4.67
N ILE A 43 7.61 12.45 4.48
CA ILE A 43 6.19 12.08 4.33
C ILE A 43 5.78 11.00 5.33
N GLU A 44 4.50 11.06 5.70
CA GLU A 44 3.84 9.98 6.45
C GLU A 44 2.71 9.44 5.61
N ILE A 45 2.71 8.13 5.42
CA ILE A 45 1.62 7.43 4.72
C ILE A 45 0.72 6.83 5.79
N ILE A 46 -0.49 7.37 5.92
CA ILE A 46 -1.46 6.89 6.91
C ILE A 46 -2.37 5.87 6.22
N ILE A 47 -2.28 4.62 6.65
CA ILE A 47 -2.96 3.52 5.96
C ILE A 47 -4.10 2.98 6.81
N ASN A 48 -5.28 2.92 6.20
CA ASN A 48 -6.43 2.22 6.75
C ASN A 48 -7.22 1.65 5.57
N SER A 49 -6.83 0.46 5.14
CA SER A 49 -7.34 -0.09 3.89
C SER A 49 -7.40 -1.61 3.93
N PRO A 50 -8.50 -2.20 3.42
CA PRO A 50 -8.59 -3.65 3.26
C PRO A 50 -7.82 -4.16 2.04
N GLY A 51 -7.24 -3.26 1.25
CA GLY A 51 -6.56 -3.58 0.02
C GLY A 51 -7.37 -3.18 -1.20
N GLY A 52 -7.23 -3.93 -2.26
CA GLY A 52 -7.90 -3.64 -3.52
C GLY A 52 -7.13 -4.26 -4.67
N HIS A 53 -6.89 -3.49 -5.72
CA HIS A 53 -6.14 -3.97 -6.87
C HIS A 53 -4.66 -4.13 -6.52
N VAL A 54 -4.17 -5.34 -6.61
CA VAL A 54 -2.78 -5.65 -6.24
C VAL A 54 -1.79 -4.89 -7.11
N ASP A 55 -2.06 -4.81 -8.41
CA ASP A 55 -1.16 -4.09 -9.32
C ASP A 55 -1.12 -2.59 -9.03
N ALA A 56 -2.24 -2.01 -8.62
CA ALA A 56 -2.26 -0.61 -8.20
C ALA A 56 -1.43 -0.41 -6.93
N GLY A 57 -1.57 -1.31 -5.97
CA GLY A 57 -0.74 -1.30 -4.76
C GLY A 57 0.74 -1.47 -5.08
N SER A 58 1.05 -2.34 -6.03
CA SER A 58 2.43 -2.57 -6.46
C SER A 58 3.04 -1.32 -7.10
N GLU A 59 2.27 -0.61 -7.90
CA GLU A 59 2.74 0.64 -8.50
C GLU A 59 3.03 1.69 -7.42
N ILE A 60 2.12 1.85 -6.48
CA ILE A 60 2.32 2.79 -5.36
C ILE A 60 3.57 2.40 -4.56
N TYR A 61 3.72 1.12 -4.26
CA TYR A 61 4.90 0.60 -3.57
C TYR A 61 6.18 1.00 -4.29
N SER A 62 6.24 0.75 -5.60
CA SER A 62 7.43 1.03 -6.39
C SER A 62 7.77 2.51 -6.42
N ARG A 63 6.75 3.34 -6.52
CA ARG A 63 6.96 4.79 -6.53
C ARG A 63 7.40 5.31 -5.16
N LEU A 64 6.90 4.73 -4.08
CA LEU A 64 7.36 5.09 -2.74
C LEU A 64 8.82 4.67 -2.53
N LYS A 65 9.22 3.53 -3.09
CA LYS A 65 10.62 3.11 -3.05
C LYS A 65 11.56 4.07 -3.76
N GLU A 66 11.08 4.71 -4.80
CA GLU A 66 11.85 5.70 -5.55
C GLU A 66 11.89 7.07 -4.87
N TYR A 67 10.99 7.33 -3.93
CA TYR A 67 10.93 8.61 -3.26
C TYR A 67 12.20 8.84 -2.45
N GLU A 68 12.88 9.96 -2.68
CA GLU A 68 14.18 10.25 -2.06
C GLU A 68 14.09 10.84 -0.67
N GLY A 69 12.94 11.39 -0.29
CA GLY A 69 12.73 11.91 1.06
C GLY A 69 12.48 10.79 2.07
N GLU A 70 12.53 11.12 3.34
CA GLU A 70 12.19 10.18 4.40
C GLU A 70 10.71 9.82 4.31
N SER A 71 10.40 8.54 4.49
CA SER A 71 9.03 8.06 4.43
C SER A 71 8.73 7.11 5.58
N THR A 72 7.54 7.26 6.15
CA THR A 72 7.07 6.43 7.25
C THR A 72 5.63 6.04 6.98
N SER A 73 5.31 4.76 7.08
CA SER A 73 3.93 4.29 7.07
C SER A 73 3.43 4.16 8.48
N LYS A 74 2.20 4.60 8.73
CA LYS A 74 1.53 4.44 10.03
C LYS A 74 0.23 3.69 9.84
N ILE A 75 0.08 2.59 10.57
CA ILE A 75 -1.11 1.74 10.50
C ILE A 75 -1.80 1.82 11.85
N TYR A 76 -2.94 2.53 11.89
CA TYR A 76 -3.70 2.68 13.12
C TYR A 76 -4.76 1.60 13.30
N ALA A 77 -5.24 1.01 12.21
CA ALA A 77 -6.29 -0.01 12.25
C ALA A 77 -5.97 -1.20 11.37
N LEU A 78 -5.91 -1.01 10.05
CA LEU A 78 -5.78 -2.12 9.12
C LEU A 78 -4.95 -1.76 7.88
N ALA A 79 -4.04 -2.64 7.52
CA ALA A 79 -3.39 -2.62 6.22
C ALA A 79 -3.37 -4.06 5.70
N ALA A 80 -4.27 -4.38 4.79
CA ALA A 80 -4.43 -5.74 4.28
C ALA A 80 -4.14 -5.82 2.80
N SER A 81 -3.58 -6.95 2.35
CA SER A 81 -3.35 -7.24 0.94
C SER A 81 -2.54 -6.14 0.25
N ALA A 82 -3.09 -5.49 -0.79
CA ALA A 82 -2.40 -4.42 -1.51
C ALA A 82 -1.91 -3.29 -0.58
N ALA A 83 -2.67 -3.00 0.47
CA ALA A 83 -2.28 -1.97 1.43
C ALA A 83 -1.04 -2.37 2.25
N SER A 84 -0.89 -3.66 2.55
CA SER A 84 0.31 -4.13 3.23
C SER A 84 1.55 -4.02 2.34
N ILE A 85 1.37 -4.23 1.04
CA ILE A 85 2.46 -4.04 0.08
C ILE A 85 2.92 -2.58 0.07
N ILE A 86 1.96 -1.66 0.05
CA ILE A 86 2.28 -0.22 0.07
C ILE A 86 3.07 0.14 1.34
N ALA A 87 2.66 -0.38 2.48
CA ALA A 87 3.35 -0.11 3.74
C ALA A 87 4.83 -0.50 3.69
N MET A 88 5.16 -1.56 2.96
CA MET A 88 6.54 -2.00 2.81
C MET A 88 7.35 -1.12 1.86
N GLY A 89 6.71 -0.19 1.17
CA GLY A 89 7.38 0.74 0.26
C GLY A 89 8.04 1.93 0.95
N THR A 90 7.71 2.17 2.21
CA THR A 90 8.30 3.27 2.98
C THR A 90 9.53 2.80 3.75
N ASP A 91 10.34 3.77 4.21
CA ASP A 91 11.56 3.47 4.96
C ASP A 91 11.26 2.81 6.31
N LYS A 92 10.15 3.17 6.92
CA LYS A 92 9.80 2.73 8.26
C LYS A 92 8.31 2.50 8.36
N THR A 93 7.91 1.45 9.06
CA THR A 93 6.50 1.12 9.28
C THR A 93 6.22 1.08 10.77
N LEU A 94 5.24 1.86 11.21
CA LEU A 94 4.78 1.89 12.60
C LEU A 94 3.37 1.33 12.66
N ILE A 95 3.16 0.35 13.55
CA ILE A 95 1.88 -0.32 13.69
C ILE A 95 1.36 -0.07 15.11
N ALA A 96 0.15 0.46 15.21
CA ALA A 96 -0.48 0.68 16.53
C ALA A 96 -0.73 -0.66 17.23
N PRO A 97 -0.76 -0.69 18.57
CA PRO A 97 -0.86 -1.95 19.30
C PRO A 97 -2.08 -2.82 18.97
N THR A 98 -3.18 -2.20 18.55
CA THR A 98 -4.40 -2.93 18.18
C THR A 98 -4.60 -3.04 16.69
N ALA A 99 -3.67 -2.52 15.89
CA ALA A 99 -3.78 -2.55 14.43
C ALA A 99 -3.39 -3.93 13.88
N GLN A 100 -3.83 -4.19 12.65
CA GLN A 100 -3.52 -5.42 11.95
C GLN A 100 -2.87 -5.11 10.61
N MET A 101 -1.88 -5.90 10.28
CA MET A 101 -1.28 -5.88 8.94
C MET A 101 -1.39 -7.30 8.39
N MET A 102 -2.14 -7.46 7.31
CA MET A 102 -2.44 -8.77 6.74
C MET A 102 -1.82 -8.91 5.37
N ILE A 103 -0.87 -9.83 5.25
CA ILE A 103 -0.26 -10.17 3.98
C ILE A 103 -0.98 -11.37 3.43
N HIS A 104 -1.77 -11.13 2.38
CA HIS A 104 -2.49 -12.20 1.69
C HIS A 104 -1.67 -12.74 0.53
N ASN A 105 -2.08 -13.89 0.06
CA ASN A 105 -1.62 -14.36 -1.22
C ASN A 105 -1.92 -13.35 -2.27
N VAL A 106 -0.96 -13.13 -3.12
CA VAL A 106 -1.20 -12.33 -4.29
C VAL A 106 -2.27 -13.04 -5.11
N SER A 107 -3.37 -12.35 -5.35
CA SER A 107 -4.41 -12.87 -6.22
C SER A 107 -3.79 -13.12 -7.59
N GLY A 108 -4.14 -14.17 -8.22
CA GLY A 108 -3.55 -14.56 -9.51
C GLY A 108 -3.04 -15.96 -9.46
N GLY A 109 -3.46 -16.73 -8.51
CA GLY A 109 -3.30 -18.14 -8.60
C GLY A 109 -2.45 -18.80 -7.56
N VAL A 110 -2.04 -18.11 -6.56
CA VAL A 110 -1.43 -18.79 -5.42
C VAL A 110 -2.56 -19.11 -4.47
N ASP A 111 -3.11 -20.29 -4.67
CA ASP A 111 -4.33 -20.66 -4.01
C ASP A 111 -4.05 -21.80 -3.03
N GLY A 112 -4.00 -21.46 -1.75
CA GLY A 112 -4.04 -22.45 -0.70
C GLY A 112 -2.80 -23.30 -0.46
N ASP A 113 -1.76 -23.22 -1.25
CA ASP A 113 -0.54 -24.00 -0.98
C ASP A 113 0.40 -23.18 -0.09
N TYR A 114 0.60 -23.67 1.12
CA TYR A 114 1.42 -23.05 2.12
C TYR A 114 2.85 -22.74 1.64
N ARG A 115 3.46 -23.65 0.89
CA ARG A 115 4.84 -23.47 0.42
C ARG A 115 4.95 -22.38 -0.64
N ILE A 116 3.93 -22.28 -1.49
CA ILE A 116 3.87 -21.23 -2.50
C ILE A 116 3.67 -19.88 -1.82
N MET A 117 2.83 -19.83 -0.80
CA MET A 117 2.60 -18.62 -0.02
C MET A 117 3.88 -18.13 0.65
N GLN A 118 4.67 -19.02 1.21
CA GLN A 118 5.95 -18.66 1.80
C GLN A 118 6.92 -18.12 0.75
N LYS A 119 6.90 -18.69 -0.44
CA LYS A 119 7.75 -18.22 -1.54
C LYS A 119 7.37 -16.81 -1.96
N GLU A 120 6.08 -16.51 -2.06
CA GLU A 120 5.60 -15.16 -2.38
C GLU A 120 6.03 -14.15 -1.31
N ALA A 121 5.88 -14.50 -0.06
CA ALA A 121 6.32 -13.65 1.04
C ALA A 121 7.83 -13.39 0.98
N ALA A 122 8.62 -14.40 0.68
CA ALA A 122 10.08 -14.25 0.55
C ALA A 122 10.45 -13.32 -0.60
N VAL A 123 9.73 -13.38 -1.72
CA VAL A 123 9.95 -12.47 -2.85
C VAL A 123 9.68 -11.03 -2.43
N LEU A 124 8.59 -10.79 -1.72
CA LEU A 124 8.26 -9.44 -1.22
C LEU A 124 9.32 -8.93 -0.24
N GLU A 125 9.81 -9.79 0.65
CA GLU A 125 10.88 -9.43 1.57
C GLU A 125 12.16 -9.04 0.83
N ASN A 126 12.53 -9.80 -0.19
CA ASN A 126 13.71 -9.50 -0.99
C ASN A 126 13.58 -8.16 -1.71
N TYR A 127 12.41 -7.88 -2.25
CA TYR A 127 12.11 -6.59 -2.86
C TYR A 127 12.30 -5.44 -1.86
N ASN A 128 11.82 -5.64 -0.66
CA ASN A 128 11.90 -4.62 0.37
C ASN A 128 13.34 -4.37 0.85
N LYS A 129 14.21 -5.34 0.73
CA LYS A 129 15.62 -5.21 1.13
C LYS A 129 16.50 -4.59 0.04
N ALA A 130 16.04 -4.65 -1.18
CA ALA A 130 16.77 -4.07 -2.30
C ALA A 130 16.54 -2.56 -2.37
#